data_df8a03028a479a8374a1a94df186bae0
#
_entry.id   df8a03028a479a8374a1a94df186bae0
#
_cell.length_a   1.000
_cell.length_b   1.000
_cell.length_c   1.000
_cell.angle_alpha   90.00
_cell.angle_beta   90.00
_cell.angle_gamma   90.00
#
_symmetry.space_group_name_H-M   'P 1'
#
loop_
_entity.id
_entity.type
_entity.pdbx_description
1 polymer ?
#
loop_
_entity_poly.entity_id
_entity_poly.type
_entity_poly.pdbx_seq_one_letter_code
_entity_poly.pdbx_strand_id
1 'polypeptide(L)'
;MKPALILIVFLLLPTNIYGNNSGMALIPAGEFSIGASTQVIHLESFYIDKTEVTQVKFKEVMGDTKFFYKGDTHPAEQINWYKAKAYCEKIGKRLPNELEWEKAAKAETETKYYWGTKPDADYAWYGGDYDLGHHPVATKKPNSFGLFDTAGNVWEWTSTTDNLKSNYSGETHYKRVAKGGSFNVSANLITSMSSLSLHAKNRLFNVGFRCAK
;
A
#
# COMPACT_ATOMS: atom_id res chain seq x y z
N MET A 1 17.19 4.77 -69.51
CA MET A 1 16.82 4.02 -68.30
C MET A 1 16.78 5.01 -67.14
N LYS A 2 15.61 5.27 -66.55
CA LYS A 2 15.48 6.16 -65.39
C LYS A 2 15.59 5.31 -64.11
N PRO A 3 16.35 5.72 -63.08
CA PRO A 3 16.38 4.96 -61.83
C PRO A 3 15.06 5.12 -61.06
N ALA A 4 14.53 4.00 -60.60
CA ALA A 4 13.36 3.98 -59.74
C ALA A 4 13.79 4.41 -58.32
N LEU A 5 13.15 5.45 -57.81
CA LEU A 5 13.31 5.93 -56.41
C LEU A 5 12.49 5.02 -55.51
N ILE A 6 13.15 4.18 -54.68
CA ILE A 6 12.50 3.36 -53.66
C ILE A 6 12.28 4.25 -52.46
N LEU A 7 11.01 4.60 -52.20
CA LEU A 7 10.59 5.32 -51.01
C LEU A 7 10.48 4.31 -49.85
N ILE A 8 11.45 4.31 -48.95
CA ILE A 8 11.39 3.51 -47.71
C ILE A 8 10.52 4.28 -46.69
N VAL A 9 9.29 3.82 -46.53
CA VAL A 9 8.39 4.32 -45.47
C VAL A 9 8.76 3.63 -44.18
N PHE A 10 9.42 4.36 -43.27
CA PHE A 10 9.58 3.94 -41.87
C PHE A 10 8.23 4.02 -41.18
N LEU A 11 7.55 2.89 -40.99
CA LEU A 11 6.43 2.76 -40.10
C LEU A 11 7.00 2.89 -38.67
N LEU A 12 6.86 4.08 -38.08
CA LEU A 12 7.04 4.28 -36.64
C LEU A 12 5.89 3.52 -35.94
N LEU A 13 6.18 2.32 -35.47
CA LEU A 13 5.31 1.63 -34.54
C LEU A 13 5.13 2.51 -33.30
N PRO A 14 3.89 2.71 -32.82
CA PRO A 14 3.67 3.48 -31.60
C PRO A 14 4.44 2.77 -30.47
N THR A 15 5.37 3.48 -29.87
CA THR A 15 6.02 3.04 -28.62
C THR A 15 4.91 2.86 -27.58
N ASN A 16 4.71 1.63 -27.18
CA ASN A 16 3.75 1.27 -26.15
C ASN A 16 4.11 2.02 -24.85
N ILE A 17 3.43 3.16 -24.60
CA ILE A 17 3.51 3.94 -23.36
C ILE A 17 2.65 3.24 -22.29
N TYR A 18 2.74 1.93 -22.17
CA TYR A 18 2.28 1.24 -20.98
C TYR A 18 3.39 1.38 -19.95
N GLY A 19 3.24 2.35 -19.03
CA GLY A 19 4.15 2.49 -17.91
C GLY A 19 4.34 1.12 -17.26
N ASN A 20 5.59 0.77 -17.00
CA ASN A 20 5.95 -0.52 -16.42
C ASN A 20 5.24 -0.70 -15.06
N ASN A 21 4.16 -1.47 -15.04
CA ASN A 21 3.40 -1.81 -13.84
C ASN A 21 3.94 -3.11 -13.19
N SER A 22 5.19 -3.49 -13.49
CA SER A 22 5.87 -4.61 -12.85
C SER A 22 5.85 -4.42 -11.33
N GLY A 23 5.43 -5.45 -10.61
CA GLY A 23 5.30 -5.41 -9.14
C GLY A 23 4.00 -4.79 -8.63
N MET A 24 3.06 -4.40 -9.50
CA MET A 24 1.72 -3.93 -9.13
C MET A 24 0.65 -4.97 -9.48
N ALA A 25 -0.48 -4.90 -8.80
CA ALA A 25 -1.71 -5.61 -9.15
C ALA A 25 -2.72 -4.63 -9.71
N LEU A 26 -3.46 -5.03 -10.75
CA LEU A 26 -4.63 -4.31 -11.21
C LEU A 26 -5.81 -4.64 -10.30
N ILE A 27 -6.42 -3.64 -9.71
CA ILE A 27 -7.68 -3.75 -8.99
C ILE A 27 -8.79 -3.34 -9.97
N PRO A 28 -9.74 -4.24 -10.28
CA PRO A 28 -10.76 -3.96 -11.27
C PRO A 28 -11.74 -2.89 -10.78
N ALA A 29 -12.31 -2.13 -11.74
CA ALA A 29 -13.43 -1.26 -11.45
C ALA A 29 -14.62 -2.08 -10.90
N GLY A 30 -15.45 -1.47 -10.09
CA GLY A 30 -16.65 -2.11 -9.57
C GLY A 30 -17.02 -1.67 -8.17
N GLU A 31 -18.16 -2.17 -7.74
CA GLU A 31 -18.72 -1.90 -6.42
C GLU A 31 -18.01 -2.71 -5.33
N PHE A 32 -17.97 -2.16 -4.12
CA PHE A 32 -17.58 -2.90 -2.92
C PHE A 32 -18.22 -2.28 -1.68
N SER A 33 -18.43 -3.10 -0.63
CA SER A 33 -19.00 -2.67 0.64
C SER A 33 -17.92 -2.07 1.54
N ILE A 34 -18.13 -0.85 2.03
CA ILE A 34 -17.18 -0.16 2.92
C ILE A 34 -17.29 -0.73 4.34
N GLY A 35 -16.15 -1.12 4.92
CA GLY A 35 -16.11 -1.60 6.29
C GLY A 35 -17.02 -2.81 6.50
N ALA A 36 -17.75 -2.80 7.62
CA ALA A 36 -18.82 -3.75 7.92
C ALA A 36 -20.22 -3.18 7.59
N SER A 37 -20.27 -2.05 6.87
CA SER A 37 -21.54 -1.37 6.56
C SER A 37 -22.20 -1.97 5.32
N THR A 38 -23.48 -1.66 5.13
CA THR A 38 -24.22 -1.95 3.90
C THR A 38 -23.99 -0.87 2.83
N GLN A 39 -23.16 0.13 3.10
CA GLN A 39 -22.86 1.17 2.13
C GLN A 39 -21.94 0.61 1.05
N VAL A 40 -22.46 0.60 -0.17
CA VAL A 40 -21.75 0.17 -1.38
C VAL A 40 -21.28 1.41 -2.15
N ILE A 41 -20.05 1.39 -2.62
CA ILE A 41 -19.51 2.44 -3.48
C ILE A 41 -18.89 1.81 -4.73
N HIS A 42 -18.84 2.59 -5.80
CA HIS A 42 -18.12 2.24 -7.01
C HIS A 42 -16.74 2.90 -7.00
N LEU A 43 -15.69 2.14 -7.32
CA LEU A 43 -14.36 2.67 -7.60
C LEU A 43 -13.94 2.28 -9.02
N GLU A 44 -13.28 3.22 -9.69
CA GLU A 44 -12.61 2.95 -10.96
C GLU A 44 -11.44 1.98 -10.77
N SER A 45 -10.98 1.37 -11.87
CA SER A 45 -9.81 0.50 -11.82
C SER A 45 -8.53 1.30 -11.53
N PHE A 46 -7.64 0.71 -10.76
CA PHE A 46 -6.34 1.30 -10.42
C PHE A 46 -5.29 0.21 -10.22
N TYR A 47 -4.02 0.59 -10.24
CA TYR A 47 -2.93 -0.28 -9.87
C TYR A 47 -2.47 0.01 -8.44
N ILE A 48 -2.06 -1.03 -7.71
CA ILE A 48 -1.48 -0.92 -6.37
C ILE A 48 -0.27 -1.86 -6.25
N ASP A 49 0.76 -1.45 -5.52
CA ASP A 49 1.94 -2.28 -5.26
C ASP A 49 1.54 -3.59 -4.57
N LYS A 50 2.10 -4.71 -5.02
CA LYS A 50 1.80 -6.04 -4.46
C LYS A 50 2.26 -6.20 -3.02
N THR A 51 3.27 -5.43 -2.59
CA THR A 51 3.84 -5.45 -1.25
C THR A 51 3.99 -4.03 -0.72
N GLU A 52 4.29 -3.89 0.55
CA GLU A 52 4.82 -2.65 1.10
C GLU A 52 6.11 -2.25 0.38
N VAL A 53 6.44 -0.97 0.37
CA VAL A 53 7.73 -0.47 -0.12
C VAL A 53 8.83 -0.99 0.79
N THR A 54 9.83 -1.65 0.21
CA THR A 54 10.96 -2.20 0.97
C THR A 54 12.02 -1.15 1.29
N GLN A 55 12.85 -1.44 2.31
CA GLN A 55 13.93 -0.54 2.73
C GLN A 55 14.93 -0.28 1.61
N VAL A 56 15.30 -1.29 0.82
CA VAL A 56 16.21 -1.10 -0.32
C VAL A 56 15.60 -0.17 -1.35
N LYS A 57 14.36 -0.39 -1.77
CA LYS A 57 13.66 0.47 -2.73
C LYS A 57 13.52 1.90 -2.22
N PHE A 58 13.23 2.06 -0.93
CA PHE A 58 13.13 3.39 -0.33
C PHE A 58 14.47 4.13 -0.39
N LYS A 59 15.56 3.47 -0.03
CA LYS A 59 16.92 4.07 -0.09
C LYS A 59 17.34 4.44 -1.51
N GLU A 60 17.04 3.61 -2.50
CA GLU A 60 17.34 3.87 -3.92
C GLU A 60 16.70 5.19 -4.41
N VAL A 61 15.50 5.52 -3.94
CA VAL A 61 14.76 6.71 -4.39
C VAL A 61 14.99 7.93 -3.50
N MET A 62 15.08 7.74 -2.18
CA MET A 62 15.08 8.81 -1.19
C MET A 62 16.42 9.02 -0.49
N GLY A 63 17.40 8.17 -0.77
CA GLY A 63 18.71 8.17 -0.09
C GLY A 63 18.66 7.49 1.28
N ASP A 64 19.77 7.53 1.99
CA ASP A 64 19.93 6.87 3.28
C ASP A 64 18.90 7.32 4.31
N THR A 65 18.31 6.33 4.96
CA THR A 65 17.28 6.50 5.99
C THR A 65 17.55 5.50 7.12
N LYS A 66 17.34 5.94 8.36
CA LYS A 66 17.42 5.06 9.52
C LYS A 66 16.09 4.35 9.69
N PHE A 67 16.13 3.03 9.64
CA PHE A 67 15.03 2.14 10.00
C PHE A 67 15.29 1.57 11.39
N PHE A 68 14.22 1.20 12.10
CA PHE A 68 14.32 0.60 13.42
C PHE A 68 14.76 -0.86 13.32
N TYR A 69 14.02 -1.66 12.55
CA TYR A 69 14.40 -3.02 12.19
C TYR A 69 15.04 -3.02 10.80
N LYS A 70 16.21 -3.63 10.65
CA LYS A 70 17.01 -3.54 9.43
C LYS A 70 16.87 -4.79 8.56
N GLY A 71 16.69 -4.60 7.27
CA GLY A 71 16.68 -5.66 6.26
C GLY A 71 16.24 -5.14 4.90
N ASP A 72 17.00 -5.41 3.85
CA ASP A 72 16.74 -4.83 2.52
C ASP A 72 15.37 -5.19 1.97
N THR A 73 14.86 -6.39 2.27
CA THR A 73 13.53 -6.88 1.88
C THR A 73 12.44 -6.60 2.92
N HIS A 74 12.78 -5.99 4.06
CA HIS A 74 11.82 -5.56 5.06
C HIS A 74 11.08 -4.30 4.64
N PRO A 75 9.83 -4.05 5.13
CA PRO A 75 9.10 -2.83 4.84
C PRO A 75 9.86 -1.59 5.33
N ALA A 76 9.79 -0.51 4.57
CA ALA A 76 10.31 0.79 4.97
C ALA A 76 9.40 1.40 6.04
N GLU A 77 9.87 1.46 7.27
CA GLU A 77 9.21 2.01 8.44
C GLU A 77 9.95 3.25 8.98
N GLN A 78 9.53 3.86 10.09
CA GLN A 78 10.06 5.16 10.56
C GLN A 78 9.90 6.27 9.51
N ILE A 79 9.00 6.09 8.55
CA ILE A 79 8.72 7.01 7.47
C ILE A 79 7.43 7.77 7.79
N ASN A 80 7.51 9.09 7.93
CA ASN A 80 6.32 9.90 8.12
C ASN A 80 5.51 10.01 6.80
N TRP A 81 4.26 10.42 6.91
CA TRP A 81 3.34 10.51 5.79
C TRP A 81 3.88 11.35 4.62
N TYR A 82 4.54 12.48 4.92
CA TYR A 82 5.09 13.36 3.88
C TYR A 82 6.19 12.68 3.06
N LYS A 83 7.06 11.89 3.72
CA LYS A 83 8.11 11.13 3.03
C LYS A 83 7.54 9.96 2.25
N ALA A 84 6.52 9.27 2.76
CA ALA A 84 5.81 8.21 2.05
C ALA A 84 5.16 8.76 0.76
N LYS A 85 4.43 9.88 0.86
CA LYS A 85 3.84 10.58 -0.28
C LYS A 85 4.91 10.98 -1.30
N ALA A 86 5.97 11.65 -0.86
CA ALA A 86 7.05 12.11 -1.74
C ALA A 86 7.78 10.96 -2.45
N TYR A 87 7.94 9.80 -1.78
CA TYR A 87 8.49 8.61 -2.40
C TYR A 87 7.62 8.16 -3.58
N CYS A 88 6.32 7.95 -3.34
CA CYS A 88 5.40 7.51 -4.40
C CYS A 88 5.38 8.48 -5.57
N GLU A 89 5.36 9.80 -5.31
CA GLU A 89 5.37 10.84 -6.35
C GLU A 89 6.66 10.84 -7.18
N LYS A 90 7.81 10.63 -6.54
CA LYS A 90 9.10 10.55 -7.25
C LYS A 90 9.18 9.40 -8.26
N ILE A 91 8.43 8.32 -8.02
CA ILE A 91 8.39 7.16 -8.94
C ILE A 91 7.15 7.18 -9.85
N GLY A 92 6.47 8.32 -9.98
CA GLY A 92 5.28 8.49 -10.81
C GLY A 92 4.04 7.76 -10.31
N LYS A 93 3.94 7.56 -8.99
CA LYS A 93 2.82 6.92 -8.29
C LYS A 93 2.25 7.88 -7.22
N ARG A 94 1.30 7.40 -6.43
CA ARG A 94 0.69 8.12 -5.31
C ARG A 94 0.43 7.17 -4.14
N LEU A 95 0.13 7.68 -2.96
CA LEU A 95 -0.46 6.85 -1.91
C LEU A 95 -1.88 6.46 -2.33
N PRO A 96 -2.34 5.23 -2.05
CA PRO A 96 -3.75 4.87 -2.19
C PRO A 96 -4.60 5.70 -1.21
N ASN A 97 -5.83 6.01 -1.55
CA ASN A 97 -6.77 6.46 -0.54
C ASN A 97 -7.26 5.27 0.30
N GLU A 98 -7.96 5.54 1.41
CA GLU A 98 -8.43 4.52 2.34
C GLU A 98 -9.36 3.49 1.66
N LEU A 99 -10.24 3.95 0.78
CA LEU A 99 -11.22 3.10 0.09
C LEU A 99 -10.58 2.23 -0.98
N GLU A 100 -9.61 2.77 -1.72
CA GLU A 100 -8.79 1.99 -2.66
C GLU A 100 -7.99 0.91 -1.92
N TRP A 101 -7.35 1.29 -0.81
CA TRP A 101 -6.60 0.34 0.00
C TRP A 101 -7.51 -0.78 0.53
N GLU A 102 -8.69 -0.43 1.06
CA GLU A 102 -9.63 -1.39 1.62
C GLU A 102 -10.19 -2.34 0.55
N LYS A 103 -10.61 -1.82 -0.62
CA LYS A 103 -11.05 -2.65 -1.75
C LYS A 103 -9.97 -3.64 -2.17
N ALA A 104 -8.74 -3.17 -2.31
CA ALA A 104 -7.61 -4.00 -2.68
C ALA A 104 -7.31 -5.09 -1.63
N ALA A 105 -7.39 -4.76 -0.34
CA ALA A 105 -7.16 -5.69 0.77
C ALA A 105 -8.26 -6.73 0.91
N LYS A 106 -9.55 -6.36 0.77
CA LYS A 106 -10.70 -7.28 0.80
C LYS A 106 -10.65 -8.30 -0.33
N ALA A 107 -10.20 -7.88 -1.52
CA ALA A 107 -10.08 -8.75 -2.69
C ALA A 107 -11.37 -9.55 -2.96
N GLU A 108 -12.51 -8.85 -3.00
CA GLU A 108 -13.85 -9.37 -3.27
C GLU A 108 -14.43 -10.31 -2.19
N THR A 109 -13.82 -10.36 -1.00
CA THR A 109 -14.35 -11.14 0.12
C THR A 109 -15.19 -10.28 1.06
N GLU A 110 -16.21 -10.90 1.67
CA GLU A 110 -17.04 -10.29 2.72
C GLU A 110 -16.70 -10.85 4.11
N THR A 111 -15.67 -11.68 4.19
CA THR A 111 -15.24 -12.27 5.46
C THR A 111 -14.35 -11.32 6.26
N LYS A 112 -14.19 -11.60 7.56
CA LYS A 112 -13.39 -10.76 8.47
C LYS A 112 -11.97 -10.53 7.99
N TYR A 113 -11.35 -11.57 7.44
CA TYR A 113 -10.03 -11.54 6.79
C TYR A 113 -10.20 -11.98 5.34
N TYR A 114 -9.30 -11.60 4.44
CA TYR A 114 -9.40 -12.00 3.04
C TYR A 114 -9.28 -13.53 2.81
N TRP A 115 -8.90 -14.29 3.82
CA TRP A 115 -8.84 -15.77 3.80
C TRP A 115 -9.97 -16.45 4.56
N GLY A 116 -10.87 -15.73 5.22
CA GLY A 116 -11.97 -16.31 5.98
C GLY A 116 -12.26 -15.60 7.30
N THR A 117 -12.84 -16.33 8.24
CA THR A 117 -13.38 -15.73 9.49
C THR A 117 -12.46 -15.85 10.69
N LYS A 118 -11.49 -16.77 10.66
CA LYS A 118 -10.57 -17.04 11.78
C LYS A 118 -9.16 -16.51 11.47
N PRO A 119 -8.43 -16.04 12.50
CA PRO A 119 -7.04 -15.67 12.29
C PRO A 119 -6.19 -16.87 11.90
N ASP A 120 -5.23 -16.67 10.99
CA ASP A 120 -4.35 -17.71 10.48
C ASP A 120 -2.96 -17.13 10.20
N ALA A 121 -1.95 -17.70 10.84
CA ALA A 121 -0.56 -17.25 10.72
C ALA A 121 0.09 -17.56 9.36
N ASP A 122 -0.53 -18.38 8.51
CA ASP A 122 -0.09 -18.59 7.13
C ASP A 122 -0.29 -17.37 6.24
N TYR A 123 -1.21 -16.48 6.61
CA TYR A 123 -1.61 -15.32 5.82
C TYR A 123 -1.11 -13.99 6.35
N ALA A 124 -0.75 -13.90 7.63
CA ALA A 124 -0.41 -12.62 8.24
C ALA A 124 0.64 -12.74 9.34
N TRP A 125 1.43 -11.68 9.52
CA TRP A 125 2.28 -11.44 10.67
C TRP A 125 1.54 -10.54 11.66
N TYR A 126 1.20 -11.06 12.86
CA TYR A 126 0.46 -10.35 13.91
C TYR A 126 0.71 -10.96 15.28
N GLY A 127 0.36 -10.24 16.35
CA GLY A 127 0.47 -10.73 17.73
C GLY A 127 1.90 -11.05 18.17
N GLY A 128 2.88 -10.55 17.42
CA GLY A 128 4.29 -10.83 17.64
C GLY A 128 4.92 -9.99 18.73
N ASP A 129 6.10 -10.44 19.16
CA ASP A 129 6.95 -9.75 20.09
C ASP A 129 7.66 -8.56 19.44
N TYR A 130 7.84 -7.48 20.19
CA TYR A 130 8.62 -6.32 19.77
C TYR A 130 10.07 -6.68 19.43
N ASP A 131 10.65 -7.67 20.08
CA ASP A 131 12.04 -8.08 19.85
C ASP A 131 12.24 -8.73 18.47
N LEU A 132 11.20 -9.34 17.88
CA LEU A 132 11.26 -9.97 16.57
C LEU A 132 11.00 -8.99 15.43
N GLY A 133 10.24 -7.91 15.68
CA GLY A 133 9.92 -6.87 14.70
C GLY A 133 9.00 -7.33 13.56
N HIS A 134 8.96 -6.52 12.51
CA HIS A 134 8.31 -6.89 11.25
C HIS A 134 9.19 -7.84 10.42
N HIS A 135 8.61 -8.46 9.42
CA HIS A 135 9.24 -9.49 8.60
C HIS A 135 9.48 -9.02 7.16
N PRO A 136 10.34 -9.71 6.38
CA PRO A 136 10.45 -9.47 4.94
C PRO A 136 9.08 -9.53 4.27
N VAL A 137 8.86 -8.63 3.29
CA VAL A 137 7.60 -8.57 2.56
C VAL A 137 7.36 -9.85 1.75
N ALA A 138 6.08 -10.17 1.48
CA ALA A 138 5.64 -11.31 0.67
C ALA A 138 6.09 -12.70 1.21
N THR A 139 6.23 -12.85 2.51
CA THR A 139 6.55 -14.15 3.14
C THR A 139 5.31 -14.92 3.61
N LYS A 140 4.13 -14.31 3.51
CA LYS A 140 2.83 -14.93 3.79
C LYS A 140 2.04 -15.14 2.51
N LYS A 141 0.91 -15.86 2.59
CA LYS A 141 0.03 -16.09 1.43
C LYS A 141 -0.68 -14.79 1.01
N PRO A 142 -0.78 -14.50 -0.30
CA PRO A 142 -1.45 -13.31 -0.81
C PRO A 142 -2.97 -13.45 -0.80
N ASN A 143 -3.68 -12.33 -1.00
CA ASN A 143 -5.10 -12.32 -1.33
C ASN A 143 -5.34 -12.70 -2.82
N SER A 144 -6.61 -12.77 -3.26
CA SER A 144 -6.97 -13.19 -4.63
C SER A 144 -6.50 -12.22 -5.72
N PHE A 145 -6.19 -10.96 -5.39
CA PHE A 145 -5.56 -9.99 -6.31
C PHE A 145 -4.02 -10.11 -6.35
N GLY A 146 -3.43 -11.04 -5.59
CA GLY A 146 -2.00 -11.23 -5.50
C GLY A 146 -1.28 -10.17 -4.65
N LEU A 147 -1.99 -9.54 -3.70
CA LEU A 147 -1.43 -8.61 -2.74
C LEU A 147 -1.01 -9.34 -1.46
N PHE A 148 0.19 -9.06 -1.02
CA PHE A 148 0.79 -9.58 0.21
C PHE A 148 0.69 -8.54 1.33
N ASP A 149 0.72 -9.02 2.57
CA ASP A 149 0.87 -8.22 3.78
C ASP A 149 -0.21 -7.11 3.95
N THR A 150 -1.37 -7.27 3.32
CA THR A 150 -2.53 -6.40 3.54
C THR A 150 -3.25 -6.67 4.88
N ALA A 151 -2.70 -7.59 5.66
CA ALA A 151 -3.10 -7.90 7.01
C ALA A 151 -1.84 -8.11 7.85
N GLY A 152 -1.57 -7.23 8.80
CA GLY A 152 -0.39 -7.31 9.67
C GLY A 152 0.88 -6.74 9.04
N ASN A 153 2.02 -7.25 9.39
CA ASN A 153 3.37 -6.76 9.10
C ASN A 153 3.57 -5.31 9.56
N VAL A 154 3.22 -4.29 8.76
CA VAL A 154 3.20 -2.90 9.20
C VAL A 154 1.91 -2.19 8.80
N TRP A 155 1.43 -1.23 9.63
CA TRP A 155 0.39 -0.29 9.22
C TRP A 155 0.83 0.47 7.98
N GLU A 156 -0.10 0.81 7.10
CA GLU A 156 0.22 1.45 5.83
C GLU A 156 -0.45 2.82 5.70
N TRP A 157 0.36 3.86 5.50
CA TRP A 157 -0.14 5.20 5.22
C TRP A 157 -1.03 5.23 3.99
N THR A 158 -2.17 5.92 4.10
CA THR A 158 -3.04 6.27 2.97
C THR A 158 -3.02 7.77 2.71
N SER A 159 -3.54 8.22 1.57
CA SER A 159 -3.68 9.65 1.27
C SER A 159 -4.84 10.31 2.04
N THR A 160 -5.72 9.52 2.66
CA THR A 160 -6.93 10.02 3.35
C THR A 160 -6.56 10.82 4.59
N THR A 161 -7.19 11.99 4.71
CA THR A 161 -7.13 12.83 5.90
C THR A 161 -8.22 12.38 6.87
N ASP A 162 -7.85 12.10 8.11
CA ASP A 162 -8.82 11.92 9.17
C ASP A 162 -9.30 13.29 9.64
N ASN A 163 -10.57 13.60 9.40
CA ASN A 163 -11.20 14.85 9.76
C ASN A 163 -11.57 14.94 11.26
N LEU A 164 -11.19 13.97 12.08
CA LEU A 164 -11.35 14.07 13.53
C LEU A 164 -10.47 15.22 14.04
N LYS A 165 -11.11 16.36 14.32
CA LYS A 165 -10.47 17.51 14.93
C LYS A 165 -9.91 17.10 16.29
N SER A 166 -8.60 16.98 16.42
CA SER A 166 -8.00 16.92 17.75
C SER A 166 -8.05 18.33 18.35
N ASN A 167 -8.83 18.51 19.39
CA ASN A 167 -8.95 19.77 20.13
C ASN A 167 -7.70 20.07 21.00
N TYR A 168 -6.55 19.53 20.67
CA TYR A 168 -5.33 19.74 21.43
C TYR A 168 -4.45 20.81 20.76
N SER A 169 -4.29 21.91 21.47
CA SER A 169 -3.31 23.00 21.19
C SER A 169 -3.41 23.76 19.84
N GLY A 170 -4.57 24.30 19.45
CA GLY A 170 -4.61 25.44 18.50
C GLY A 170 -4.02 25.28 17.09
N GLU A 171 -3.26 24.23 16.81
CA GLU A 171 -2.76 23.87 15.49
C GLU A 171 -3.66 22.80 14.87
N THR A 172 -4.13 23.04 13.66
CA THR A 172 -4.86 22.04 12.84
C THR A 172 -3.89 20.94 12.44
N HIS A 173 -3.67 19.99 13.36
CA HIS A 173 -2.82 18.83 13.07
C HIS A 173 -3.63 17.87 12.21
N TYR A 174 -3.33 17.83 10.94
CA TYR A 174 -3.93 16.86 10.02
C TYR A 174 -3.48 15.45 10.40
N LYS A 175 -4.40 14.68 10.93
CA LYS A 175 -4.22 13.24 11.06
C LYS A 175 -4.42 12.57 9.72
N ARG A 176 -3.72 11.47 9.51
CA ARG A 176 -3.79 10.63 8.32
C ARG A 176 -4.19 9.23 8.71
N VAL A 177 -4.94 8.58 7.84
CA VAL A 177 -5.37 7.20 8.06
C VAL A 177 -4.26 6.25 7.64
N ALA A 178 -3.97 5.27 8.49
CA ALA A 178 -3.17 4.08 8.17
C ALA A 178 -4.06 2.83 8.28
N LYS A 179 -3.82 1.83 7.46
CA LYS A 179 -4.65 0.62 7.31
C LYS A 179 -3.85 -0.66 7.55
N GLY A 180 -4.55 -1.78 7.77
CA GLY A 180 -4.02 -3.14 7.67
C GLY A 180 -3.54 -3.79 8.97
N GLY A 181 -3.26 -3.03 10.01
CA GLY A 181 -2.64 -3.58 11.22
C GLY A 181 -1.13 -3.74 11.10
N SER A 182 -0.50 -4.33 12.09
CA SER A 182 0.94 -4.57 12.11
C SER A 182 1.30 -5.85 12.88
N PHE A 183 2.57 -6.26 12.81
CA PHE A 183 3.08 -7.47 13.45
C PHE A 183 2.82 -7.53 14.96
N ASN A 184 2.73 -6.38 15.63
CA ASN A 184 2.63 -6.26 17.08
C ASN A 184 1.22 -5.92 17.59
N VAL A 185 0.20 -6.10 16.76
CA VAL A 185 -1.21 -5.93 17.18
C VAL A 185 -1.93 -7.27 17.23
N SER A 186 -3.06 -7.32 17.96
CA SER A 186 -3.90 -8.52 18.01
C SER A 186 -4.59 -8.81 16.67
N ALA A 187 -4.99 -10.06 16.47
CA ALA A 187 -5.69 -10.52 15.25
C ALA A 187 -6.92 -9.67 14.90
N ASN A 188 -7.58 -9.06 15.88
CA ASN A 188 -8.74 -8.21 15.62
C ASN A 188 -8.41 -6.90 14.88
N LEU A 189 -7.15 -6.49 14.86
CA LEU A 189 -6.67 -5.26 14.26
C LEU A 189 -5.94 -5.45 12.94
N ILE A 190 -5.89 -6.68 12.39
CA ILE A 190 -5.29 -6.97 11.08
C ILE A 190 -6.35 -7.23 10.00
N THR A 191 -7.53 -6.64 10.12
CA THR A 191 -8.59 -6.74 9.11
C THR A 191 -8.46 -5.65 8.07
N SER A 192 -9.04 -5.86 6.87
CA SER A 192 -9.09 -4.83 5.83
C SER A 192 -9.81 -3.54 6.29
N MET A 193 -10.73 -3.68 7.26
CA MET A 193 -11.48 -2.56 7.83
C MET A 193 -10.70 -1.79 8.90
N SER A 194 -9.67 -2.39 9.50
CA SER A 194 -8.91 -1.77 10.58
C SER A 194 -8.22 -0.50 10.09
N SER A 195 -8.37 0.57 10.86
CA SER A 195 -7.73 1.86 10.59
C SER A 195 -7.10 2.43 11.87
N LEU A 196 -6.05 3.20 11.67
CA LEU A 196 -5.34 3.90 12.73
C LEU A 196 -5.14 5.36 12.30
N SER A 197 -5.61 6.29 13.14
CA SER A 197 -5.45 7.71 12.90
C SER A 197 -4.17 8.23 13.54
N LEU A 198 -3.24 8.71 12.72
CA LEU A 198 -1.90 9.13 13.14
C LEU A 198 -1.60 10.56 12.67
N HIS A 199 -0.83 11.29 13.48
CA HIS A 199 -0.32 12.58 13.06
C HIS A 199 0.65 12.40 11.87
N ALA A 200 0.51 13.23 10.81
CA ALA A 200 1.30 13.10 9.57
C ALA A 200 2.83 13.16 9.77
N LYS A 201 3.32 13.71 10.88
CA LYS A 201 4.75 13.76 11.23
C LYS A 201 5.23 12.53 11.99
N ASN A 202 4.33 11.63 12.46
CA ASN A 202 4.73 10.44 13.20
C ASN A 202 5.68 9.58 12.39
N ARG A 203 6.66 9.01 13.09
CA ARG A 203 7.65 8.07 12.57
C ARG A 203 7.66 6.90 13.53
N LEU A 204 7.03 5.80 13.13
CA LEU A 204 6.81 4.63 13.97
C LEU A 204 7.43 3.41 13.30
N PHE A 205 7.97 2.52 14.13
CA PHE A 205 8.66 1.29 13.70
C PHE A 205 7.71 0.23 13.10
N ASN A 206 6.41 0.43 13.25
CA ASN A 206 5.36 -0.45 12.77
C ASN A 206 4.42 0.23 11.75
N VAL A 207 4.89 1.32 11.11
CA VAL A 207 4.13 2.04 10.07
C VAL A 207 5.01 2.26 8.85
N GLY A 208 4.59 1.68 7.75
CA GLY A 208 5.17 1.81 6.42
C GLY A 208 4.12 2.30 5.41
N PHE A 209 4.21 1.86 4.15
CA PHE A 209 3.28 2.25 3.09
C PHE A 209 3.48 1.40 1.83
N ARG A 210 2.48 1.41 0.94
CA ARG A 210 2.58 0.99 -0.47
C ARG A 210 2.04 2.08 -1.37
N CYS A 211 2.39 2.05 -2.67
CA CYS A 211 1.94 3.04 -3.63
C CYS A 211 0.84 2.49 -4.55
N ALA A 212 0.03 3.40 -5.11
CA ALA A 212 -0.98 3.17 -6.13
C ALA A 212 -0.72 4.04 -7.37
N LYS A 213 -1.39 3.71 -8.47
CA LYS A 213 -1.30 4.46 -9.72
C LYS A 213 -2.66 4.50 -10.41
#